data_8accb21727d45d94eafb6fc7488e3b58
#
_entry.id   8accb21727d45d94eafb6fc7488e3b58
#
_cell.length_a   1.000
_cell.length_b   1.000
_cell.length_c   1.000
_cell.angle_alpha   90.00
_cell.angle_beta   90.00
_cell.angle_gamma   90.00
#
_symmetry.space_group_name_H-M   'P 1'
#
loop_
_entity.id
_entity.type
_entity.pdbx_description
1 polymer ?
#
loop_
_entity_poly.entity_id
_entity_poly.type
_entity_poly.pdbx_seq_one_letter_code
_entity_poly.pdbx_strand_id
1 'polypeptide(L)' 'MVIKKLRDFGFNTDNRTYIIAEIGINHRGDINIAKKLIDSAVRSGVDAVKFQTYITEQRAPKGNSEVFKILKDLELPFEA' A
#
# COMPACT_ATOMS: atom_id res chain seq x y z
N MET A 1 24.78 12.60 -7.47
CA MET A 1 23.78 11.55 -7.17
C MET A 1 24.28 10.74 -5.99
N VAL A 2 23.45 10.54 -4.99
CA VAL A 2 23.77 9.70 -3.84
C VAL A 2 23.16 8.32 -4.07
N ILE A 3 24.01 7.29 -4.06
CA ILE A 3 23.53 5.90 -4.19
C ILE A 3 23.36 5.32 -2.78
N LYS A 4 22.15 4.88 -2.47
CA LYS A 4 21.84 4.25 -1.20
C LYS A 4 21.69 2.75 -1.36
N LYS A 5 22.13 1.99 -0.36
CA LYS A 5 21.90 0.55 -0.28
C LYS A 5 20.52 0.29 0.33
N LEU A 6 19.94 -0.88 0.05
CA LEU A 6 18.64 -1.24 0.60
C LEU A 6 18.62 -1.17 2.13
N ARG A 7 19.69 -1.56 2.80
CA ARG A 7 19.77 -1.49 4.27
C ARG A 7 19.69 -0.06 4.82
N ASP A 8 20.08 0.94 4.03
CA ASP A 8 19.99 2.34 4.44
C ASP A 8 18.54 2.82 4.57
N PHE A 9 17.60 2.07 3.95
CA PHE A 9 16.16 2.29 4.05
C PHE A 9 15.49 1.34 5.04
N GLY A 10 16.26 0.64 5.87
CA GLY A 10 15.72 -0.29 6.85
C GLY A 10 15.52 -1.71 6.35
N PHE A 11 15.96 -2.04 5.13
CA PHE A 11 15.83 -3.39 4.59
C PHE A 11 16.98 -4.26 5.06
N ASN A 12 16.65 -5.37 5.73
CA ASN A 12 17.65 -6.37 6.11
C ASN A 12 17.71 -7.43 5.02
N THR A 13 18.74 -7.37 4.19
CA THR A 13 18.93 -8.31 3.07
C THR A 13 20.13 -9.24 3.29
N ASP A 14 20.77 -9.20 4.47
CA ASP A 14 22.04 -9.91 4.71
C ASP A 14 21.85 -11.42 4.83
N ASN A 15 20.76 -11.89 5.47
CA ASN A 15 20.58 -13.29 5.84
C ASN A 15 19.37 -13.98 5.21
N ARG A 16 18.48 -13.23 4.57
CA ARG A 16 17.24 -13.78 4.03
C ARG A 16 16.58 -12.85 3.02
N THR A 17 15.64 -13.39 2.30
CA THR A 17 14.81 -12.60 1.38
C THR A 17 13.89 -11.67 2.17
N TYR A 18 13.85 -10.41 1.79
CA TYR A 18 12.93 -9.44 2.36
C TYR A 18 11.57 -9.59 1.67
N ILE A 19 10.53 -9.85 2.45
CA ILE A 19 9.19 -10.13 1.93
C ILE A 19 8.26 -8.96 2.22
N ILE A 20 7.64 -8.44 1.19
CA ILE A 20 6.67 -7.34 1.28
C ILE A 20 5.30 -7.88 0.88
N ALA A 21 4.32 -7.73 1.77
CA ALA A 21 2.93 -8.05 1.44
C ALA A 21 2.31 -6.85 0.73
N GLU A 22 1.87 -7.05 -0.51
CA GLU A 22 1.21 -6.01 -1.29
C GLU A 22 -0.28 -6.02 -0.96
N ILE A 23 -0.74 -5.09 -0.14
CA ILE A 23 -2.15 -4.93 0.20
C ILE A 23 -2.86 -4.08 -0.85
N GLY A 24 -2.16 -3.07 -1.38
CA GLY A 24 -2.70 -2.21 -2.43
C GLY A 24 -3.98 -1.51 -1.99
N ILE A 25 -5.05 -1.74 -2.72
CA ILE A 25 -6.38 -1.17 -2.45
C ILE A 25 -7.37 -2.22 -1.92
N ASN A 26 -6.89 -3.37 -1.47
CA ASN A 26 -7.75 -4.44 -0.96
C ASN A 26 -8.47 -4.07 0.33
N HIS A 27 -8.05 -2.97 0.99
CA HIS A 27 -8.76 -2.41 2.15
C HIS A 27 -10.13 -1.81 1.78
N ARG A 28 -10.42 -1.60 0.50
CA ARG A 28 -11.71 -1.12 -0.01
C ARG A 28 -12.13 0.25 0.56
N GLY A 29 -11.14 1.11 0.89
CA GLY A 29 -11.38 2.41 1.48
C GLY A 29 -11.76 2.39 2.96
N ASP A 30 -11.68 1.23 3.62
CA ASP A 30 -12.06 1.04 5.03
C ASP A 30 -10.82 0.84 5.89
N ILE A 31 -10.58 1.77 6.83
CA ILE A 31 -9.42 1.71 7.71
C ILE A 31 -9.44 0.47 8.62
N ASN A 32 -10.60 -0.01 9.00
CA ASN A 32 -10.71 -1.20 9.85
C ASN A 32 -10.29 -2.45 9.06
N ILE A 33 -10.65 -2.54 7.79
CA ILE A 33 -10.20 -3.62 6.91
C ILE A 33 -8.68 -3.51 6.70
N ALA A 34 -8.17 -2.30 6.50
CA ALA A 34 -6.73 -2.09 6.36
C ALA A 34 -5.96 -2.61 7.58
N LYS A 35 -6.43 -2.30 8.78
CA LYS A 35 -5.82 -2.78 10.03
C LYS A 35 -5.86 -4.30 10.15
N LYS A 36 -6.96 -4.93 9.77
CA LYS A 36 -7.07 -6.40 9.76
C LYS A 36 -6.09 -7.03 8.79
N LEU A 37 -5.89 -6.42 7.63
CA LEU A 37 -4.92 -6.90 6.65
C LEU A 37 -3.49 -6.77 7.17
N ILE A 38 -3.17 -5.70 7.88
CA ILE A 38 -1.87 -5.54 8.55
C ILE A 38 -1.66 -6.66 9.57
N ASP A 39 -2.65 -6.93 10.42
CA ASP A 39 -2.56 -7.99 11.43
C ASP A 39 -2.34 -9.35 10.80
N SER A 40 -3.05 -9.64 9.71
CA SER A 40 -2.88 -10.88 8.96
C SER A 40 -1.48 -11.01 8.37
N ALA A 41 -0.95 -9.92 7.82
CA ALA A 41 0.39 -9.89 7.27
C ALA A 41 1.45 -10.13 8.36
N VAL A 42 1.27 -9.51 9.52
CA VAL A 42 2.17 -9.70 10.68
C VAL A 42 2.20 -11.18 11.09
N ARG A 43 1.02 -11.81 11.20
CA ARG A 43 0.93 -13.23 11.54
C ARG A 43 1.57 -14.14 10.49
N SER A 44 1.62 -13.69 9.24
CA SER A 44 2.28 -14.44 8.16
C SER A 44 3.80 -14.30 8.15
N GLY A 45 4.36 -13.41 8.97
CA GLY A 45 5.79 -13.25 9.10
C GLY A 45 6.47 -12.41 8.02
N VAL A 46 5.70 -11.56 7.31
CA VAL A 46 6.30 -10.65 6.31
C VAL A 46 7.10 -9.54 6.98
N ASP A 47 8.00 -8.94 6.23
CA ASP A 47 8.86 -7.87 6.72
C ASP A 47 8.23 -6.50 6.65
N ALA A 48 7.36 -6.30 5.69
CA ALA A 48 6.68 -5.02 5.47
C ALA A 48 5.35 -5.24 4.76
N VAL A 49 4.51 -4.22 4.81
CA VAL A 49 3.28 -4.15 4.01
C VAL A 49 3.34 -2.93 3.12
N LYS A 50 2.69 -3.01 1.97
CA LYS A 50 2.61 -1.91 1.04
C LYS A 50 1.16 -1.63 0.71
N PHE A 51 0.77 -0.37 0.86
CA PHE A 51 -0.55 0.14 0.47
C PHE A 51 -0.45 0.99 -0.77
N GLN A 52 -1.59 1.20 -1.42
CA GLN A 52 -1.73 2.23 -2.44
C GLN A 52 -2.63 3.33 -1.88
N THR A 53 -2.04 4.48 -1.57
CA THR A 53 -2.76 5.66 -1.11
C THR A 53 -2.70 6.71 -2.21
N TYR A 54 -3.83 7.23 -2.61
CA TYR A 54 -3.93 8.14 -3.74
C TYR A 54 -5.08 9.12 -3.56
N ILE A 55 -5.04 10.19 -4.36
CA ILE A 55 -6.16 11.10 -4.54
C ILE A 55 -6.75 10.81 -5.92
N THR A 56 -8.00 10.34 -5.96
CA THR A 56 -8.64 9.87 -7.19
C THR A 56 -8.66 10.95 -8.29
N GLU A 57 -8.90 12.18 -7.89
CA GLU A 57 -8.96 13.33 -8.81
C GLU A 57 -7.63 13.56 -9.54
N GLN A 58 -6.51 13.11 -8.94
CA GLN A 58 -5.17 13.24 -9.52
C GLN A 58 -4.75 12.01 -10.31
N ARG A 59 -5.36 10.87 -10.04
CA ARG A 59 -4.96 9.59 -10.64
C ARG A 59 -5.80 9.18 -11.84
N ALA A 60 -7.11 9.41 -11.79
CA ALA A 60 -8.02 8.95 -12.84
C ALA A 60 -8.31 10.05 -13.85
N PRO A 61 -8.34 9.71 -15.16
CA PRO A 61 -8.77 10.67 -16.18
C PRO A 61 -10.23 11.04 -15.96
N LYS A 62 -10.55 12.32 -16.06
CA LYS A 62 -11.93 12.82 -15.92
C LYS A 62 -12.88 12.26 -16.97
N GLY A 63 -12.37 11.80 -18.11
CA GLY A 63 -13.18 11.25 -19.20
C GLY A 63 -13.68 9.83 -18.99
N ASN A 64 -13.21 9.12 -17.95
CA ASN A 64 -13.64 7.76 -17.65
C ASN A 64 -14.33 7.69 -16.29
N SER A 65 -15.65 7.91 -16.32
CA SER A 65 -16.46 7.99 -15.09
C SER A 65 -16.53 6.66 -14.32
N GLU A 66 -16.47 5.53 -15.01
CA GLU A 66 -16.47 4.21 -14.33
C GLU A 66 -15.20 3.98 -13.52
N VAL A 67 -14.04 4.21 -14.12
CA VAL A 67 -12.76 4.06 -13.44
C VAL A 67 -12.67 5.05 -12.28
N PHE A 68 -13.07 6.30 -12.51
CA PHE A 68 -13.07 7.32 -11.45
C PHE A 68 -13.91 6.89 -10.25
N LYS A 69 -15.12 6.39 -10.50
CA LYS A 69 -16.04 5.95 -9.44
C LYS A 69 -15.44 4.80 -8.64
N ILE A 70 -14.89 3.80 -9.32
CA ILE A 70 -14.26 2.65 -8.66
C ILE A 70 -13.12 3.12 -7.76
N LEU A 71 -12.23 3.95 -8.28
CA LEU A 71 -11.09 4.44 -7.51
C LEU A 71 -11.53 5.31 -6.33
N LYS A 72 -12.56 6.13 -6.51
CA LYS A 72 -13.07 6.98 -5.42
C LYS A 72 -13.66 6.15 -4.29
N ASP A 73 -14.37 5.09 -4.62
CA ASP A 73 -14.98 4.20 -3.63
C ASP A 73 -13.92 3.42 -2.83
N LEU A 74 -12.75 3.18 -3.42
CA LEU A 74 -11.67 2.43 -2.80
C LEU A 74 -10.59 3.32 -2.18
N GLU A 75 -10.74 4.63 -2.30
CA GLU A 75 -9.76 5.58 -1.78
C GLU A 75 -9.70 5.54 -0.25
N LEU A 76 -8.49 5.50 0.28
CA LEU A 76 -8.25 5.63 1.72
C LEU A 76 -7.62 7.00 1.98
N PRO A 77 -8.18 7.82 2.88
CA PRO A 77 -7.62 9.15 3.17
C PRO A 77 -6.20 9.07 3.71
N PHE A 78 -5.37 10.06 3.39
CA PHE A 78 -4.00 10.12 3.93
C PHE A 78 -3.97 10.22 5.45
N GLU A 79 -5.02 10.76 6.06
CA GLU A 79 -5.16 10.90 7.51
C GLU A 79 -5.54 9.58 8.21
N ALA A 80 -5.90 8.58 7.46
CA ALA A 80 -6.35 7.31 8.03
C ALA A 80 -5.26 6.55 8.80
#